data_3ca83614c5ed18ff49b51a67634489ca
#
_entry.id   3ca83614c5ed18ff49b51a67634489ca
#
_cell.length_a   1.000
_cell.length_b   1.000
_cell.length_c   1.000
_cell.angle_alpha   90.00
_cell.angle_beta   90.00
_cell.angle_gamma   90.00
#
_symmetry.space_group_name_H-M   'P 1'
#
loop_
_entity.id
_entity.type
_entity.pdbx_description
1 polymer ?
#
loop_
_entity_poly.entity_id
_entity_poly.type
_entity_poly.pdbx_seq_one_letter_code
_entity_poly.pdbx_strand_id
1 'polypeptide(L)'
;MQEDTVEVGGDIHAVHSQAVPEVGQWVRRAGEDVTRGAVVLAQGERLSPASLGLAASLGLSHLSVVARPRVALFSTGDELVMPGDVPPEAMKPGAIYNSNRFFLRGLLHRMGCEVSDLGIVPDRREATLAALKTAADHHDLILTSGGVSVGEEDHIKPSVQALGSLDLWQLGMKPGKPFAYGTVRR
;
A
#
# COMPACT_ATOMS: atom_id res chain seq x y z
N MET A 1 1.21 -0.98 -46.69
CA MET A 1 0.76 0.12 -45.75
C MET A 1 0.75 1.41 -46.54
N GLN A 2 0.35 2.54 -45.99
CA GLN A 2 0.22 3.82 -46.71
C GLN A 2 1.55 4.22 -47.37
N GLU A 3 2.67 3.89 -46.74
CA GLU A 3 4.04 4.14 -47.24
C GLU A 3 4.38 3.35 -48.51
N ASP A 4 3.66 2.28 -48.75
CA ASP A 4 3.89 1.38 -49.88
C ASP A 4 2.87 1.58 -51.04
N THR A 5 2.08 2.67 -50.95
CA THR A 5 1.02 2.95 -51.89
C THR A 5 1.10 4.37 -52.42
N VAL A 6 0.57 4.58 -53.63
CA VAL A 6 0.40 5.89 -54.27
C VAL A 6 -1.01 5.99 -54.83
N GLU A 7 -1.64 7.15 -54.72
CA GLU A 7 -2.94 7.44 -55.33
C GLU A 7 -2.74 8.02 -56.73
N VAL A 8 -3.40 7.41 -57.71
CA VAL A 8 -3.37 7.87 -59.08
C VAL A 8 -4.81 7.83 -59.62
N GLY A 9 -5.36 9.00 -59.96
CA GLY A 9 -6.70 9.10 -60.57
C GLY A 9 -7.85 8.64 -59.67
N GLY A 10 -7.66 8.60 -58.36
CA GLY A 10 -8.62 8.09 -57.39
C GLY A 10 -8.46 6.61 -57.02
N ASP A 11 -7.53 5.91 -57.68
CA ASP A 11 -7.18 4.53 -57.35
C ASP A 11 -5.89 4.44 -56.53
N ILE A 12 -5.80 3.46 -55.63
CA ILE A 12 -4.63 3.20 -54.81
C ILE A 12 -3.78 2.11 -55.48
N HIS A 13 -2.54 2.47 -55.82
CA HIS A 13 -1.58 1.58 -56.45
C HIS A 13 -0.45 1.21 -55.50
N ALA A 14 -0.03 -0.07 -55.47
CA ALA A 14 1.19 -0.50 -54.77
C ALA A 14 2.44 0.03 -55.54
N VAL A 15 3.41 0.59 -54.79
CA VAL A 15 4.64 1.17 -55.38
C VAL A 15 5.56 0.12 -56.00
N HIS A 16 5.50 -1.15 -55.54
CA HIS A 16 6.24 -2.28 -56.07
C HIS A 16 5.52 -3.60 -55.75
N SER A 17 5.90 -4.69 -56.43
CA SER A 17 5.24 -5.99 -56.28
C SER A 17 5.27 -6.57 -54.86
N GLN A 18 6.30 -6.23 -54.06
CA GLN A 18 6.40 -6.65 -52.66
C GLN A 18 5.51 -5.83 -51.72
N ALA A 19 4.96 -4.70 -52.20
CA ALA A 19 4.01 -3.88 -51.47
C ALA A 19 2.57 -4.41 -51.56
N VAL A 20 2.30 -5.39 -52.40
CA VAL A 20 0.96 -6.01 -52.50
C VAL A 20 0.75 -6.92 -51.31
N PRO A 21 -0.22 -6.62 -50.42
CA PRO A 21 -0.44 -7.44 -49.22
C PRO A 21 -1.04 -8.81 -49.62
N GLU A 22 -0.70 -9.83 -48.82
CA GLU A 22 -1.39 -11.12 -48.89
C GLU A 22 -2.85 -10.99 -48.47
N VAL A 23 -3.71 -11.90 -48.95
CA VAL A 23 -5.13 -11.89 -48.55
C VAL A 23 -5.28 -12.03 -47.03
N GLY A 24 -5.84 -11.00 -46.39
CA GLY A 24 -6.01 -10.94 -44.93
C GLY A 24 -4.79 -10.42 -44.15
N GLN A 25 -3.72 -10.03 -44.83
CA GLN A 25 -2.58 -9.37 -44.18
C GLN A 25 -3.04 -8.02 -43.61
N TRP A 26 -2.62 -7.72 -42.36
CA TRP A 26 -3.02 -6.54 -41.56
C TRP A 26 -4.52 -6.40 -41.27
N VAL A 27 -5.32 -7.39 -41.57
CA VAL A 27 -6.74 -7.44 -41.17
C VAL A 27 -6.81 -8.05 -39.78
N ARG A 28 -7.15 -7.25 -38.78
CA ARG A 28 -7.36 -7.74 -37.39
C ARG A 28 -8.64 -8.57 -37.33
N ARG A 29 -8.52 -9.80 -36.87
CA ARG A 29 -9.66 -10.71 -36.73
C ARG A 29 -10.39 -10.47 -35.40
N ALA A 30 -11.69 -10.75 -35.36
CA ALA A 30 -12.45 -10.71 -34.12
C ALA A 30 -11.84 -11.67 -33.08
N GLY A 31 -11.55 -11.16 -31.92
CA GLY A 31 -10.93 -11.93 -30.82
C GLY A 31 -9.41 -12.11 -30.93
N GLU A 32 -8.73 -11.43 -31.86
CA GLU A 32 -7.28 -11.52 -32.03
C GLU A 32 -6.54 -11.00 -30.79
N ASP A 33 -6.96 -9.87 -30.22
CA ASP A 33 -6.36 -9.35 -29.00
C ASP A 33 -6.95 -10.01 -27.75
N VAL A 34 -8.28 -10.08 -27.67
CA VAL A 34 -9.00 -10.66 -26.54
C VAL A 34 -10.24 -11.39 -27.03
N THR A 35 -10.34 -12.67 -26.74
CA THR A 35 -11.50 -13.49 -27.07
C THR A 35 -12.63 -13.21 -26.08
N ARG A 36 -13.86 -13.15 -26.57
CA ARG A 36 -15.05 -12.96 -25.72
C ARG A 36 -15.15 -14.07 -24.66
N GLY A 37 -15.28 -13.68 -23.39
CA GLY A 37 -15.36 -14.59 -22.25
C GLY A 37 -14.01 -14.95 -21.64
N ALA A 38 -12.87 -14.48 -22.21
CA ALA A 38 -11.58 -14.64 -21.57
C ALA A 38 -11.48 -13.80 -20.28
N VAL A 39 -10.84 -14.36 -19.26
CA VAL A 39 -10.49 -13.62 -18.05
C VAL A 39 -9.26 -12.78 -18.33
N VAL A 40 -9.43 -11.47 -18.39
CA VAL A 40 -8.34 -10.51 -18.69
C VAL A 40 -7.67 -9.92 -17.45
N LEU A 41 -8.38 -9.91 -16.32
CA LEU A 41 -7.88 -9.52 -15.00
C LEU A 41 -8.42 -10.52 -13.98
N ALA A 42 -7.54 -11.14 -13.22
CA ALA A 42 -7.93 -12.11 -12.21
C ALA A 42 -8.34 -11.44 -10.89
N GLN A 43 -9.21 -12.11 -10.13
CA GLN A 43 -9.53 -11.69 -8.77
C GLN A 43 -8.27 -11.70 -7.90
N GLY A 44 -8.03 -10.62 -7.15
CA GLY A 44 -6.85 -10.45 -6.29
C GLY A 44 -5.63 -9.89 -7.02
N GLU A 45 -5.72 -9.65 -8.33
CA GLU A 45 -4.67 -8.99 -9.08
C GLU A 45 -4.54 -7.51 -8.67
N ARG A 46 -3.30 -7.06 -8.44
CA ARG A 46 -3.03 -5.66 -8.19
C ARG A 46 -3.09 -4.89 -9.50
N LEU A 47 -4.02 -3.94 -9.59
CA LEU A 47 -4.17 -3.11 -10.78
C LEU A 47 -2.92 -2.25 -11.02
N SER A 48 -2.41 -2.32 -12.23
CA SER A 48 -1.32 -1.50 -12.77
C SER A 48 -1.87 -0.51 -13.80
N PRO A 49 -1.10 0.49 -14.24
CA PRO A 49 -1.49 1.32 -15.37
C PRO A 49 -1.82 0.52 -16.63
N ALA A 50 -1.08 -0.59 -16.88
CA ALA A 50 -1.36 -1.48 -18.00
C ALA A 50 -2.69 -2.23 -17.84
N SER A 51 -3.00 -2.74 -16.63
CA SER A 51 -4.30 -3.38 -16.33
C SER A 51 -5.47 -2.42 -16.55
N LEU A 52 -5.31 -1.15 -16.14
CA LEU A 52 -6.34 -0.11 -16.36
C LEU A 52 -6.52 0.20 -17.84
N GLY A 53 -5.42 0.29 -18.60
CA GLY A 53 -5.45 0.48 -20.07
C GLY A 53 -6.15 -0.67 -20.77
N LEU A 54 -5.86 -1.91 -20.36
CA LEU A 54 -6.53 -3.11 -20.90
C LEU A 54 -8.03 -3.09 -20.60
N ALA A 55 -8.44 -2.81 -19.36
CA ALA A 55 -9.85 -2.69 -19.00
C ALA A 55 -10.57 -1.61 -19.83
N ALA A 56 -9.94 -0.46 -19.98
CA ALA A 56 -10.49 0.65 -20.78
C ALA A 56 -10.62 0.29 -22.28
N SER A 57 -9.65 -0.45 -22.85
CA SER A 57 -9.72 -0.90 -24.25
C SER A 57 -10.88 -1.85 -24.52
N LEU A 58 -11.39 -2.52 -23.48
CA LEU A 58 -12.58 -3.38 -23.54
C LEU A 58 -13.88 -2.62 -23.26
N GLY A 59 -13.84 -1.30 -23.09
CA GLY A 59 -15.00 -0.46 -22.82
C GLY A 59 -15.46 -0.43 -21.36
N LEU A 60 -14.66 -0.95 -20.42
CA LEU A 60 -15.01 -0.94 -19.01
C LEU A 60 -14.67 0.42 -18.38
N SER A 61 -15.69 1.12 -17.91
CA SER A 61 -15.52 2.42 -17.22
C SER A 61 -15.29 2.27 -15.70
N HIS A 62 -15.62 1.11 -15.14
CA HIS A 62 -15.53 0.82 -13.72
C HIS A 62 -15.06 -0.61 -13.48
N LEU A 63 -14.28 -0.81 -12.42
CA LEU A 63 -13.87 -2.12 -11.92
C LEU A 63 -14.26 -2.24 -10.45
N SER A 64 -14.78 -3.41 -10.06
CA SER A 64 -15.01 -3.73 -8.65
C SER A 64 -13.68 -4.07 -7.99
N VAL A 65 -13.29 -3.32 -6.98
CA VAL A 65 -12.03 -3.50 -6.26
C VAL A 65 -12.29 -3.57 -4.75
N VAL A 66 -11.35 -4.16 -4.01
CA VAL A 66 -11.38 -4.12 -2.55
C VAL A 66 -11.11 -2.71 -2.05
N ALA A 67 -11.70 -2.35 -0.90
CA ALA A 67 -11.39 -1.09 -0.22
C ALA A 67 -9.93 -1.08 0.24
N ARG A 68 -9.34 0.11 0.33
CA ARG A 68 -8.00 0.29 0.90
C ARG A 68 -8.04 -0.02 2.39
N PRO A 69 -7.04 -0.75 2.94
CA PRO A 69 -6.94 -0.94 4.38
C PRO A 69 -6.76 0.40 5.09
N ARG A 70 -7.54 0.63 6.14
CA ARG A 70 -7.39 1.79 7.02
C ARG A 70 -6.45 1.42 8.15
N VAL A 71 -5.34 2.13 8.25
CA VAL A 71 -4.28 1.85 9.22
C VAL A 71 -4.12 3.01 10.19
N ALA A 72 -4.27 2.74 11.49
CA ALA A 72 -3.84 3.67 12.53
C ALA A 72 -2.35 3.47 12.79
N LEU A 73 -1.59 4.56 12.76
CA LEU A 73 -0.15 4.58 13.04
C LEU A 73 0.10 5.48 14.23
N PHE A 74 0.81 4.97 15.24
CA PHE A 74 1.33 5.79 16.33
C PHE A 74 2.67 5.27 16.85
N SER A 75 3.38 6.11 17.60
CA SER A 75 4.61 5.74 18.29
C SER A 75 4.43 5.90 19.79
N THR A 76 5.15 5.11 20.59
CA THR A 76 5.27 5.30 22.04
C THR A 76 6.74 5.44 22.41
N GLY A 77 7.02 6.20 23.43
CA GLY A 77 8.36 6.46 23.95
C GLY A 77 8.53 7.92 24.36
N ASP A 78 8.79 8.16 25.63
CA ASP A 78 9.00 9.51 26.18
C ASP A 78 10.31 10.15 25.69
N GLU A 79 11.21 9.34 25.11
CA GLU A 79 12.42 9.79 24.42
C GLU A 79 12.15 10.40 23.04
N LEU A 80 10.94 10.18 22.48
CA LEU A 80 10.64 10.57 21.11
C LEU A 80 10.30 12.06 21.00
N VAL A 81 10.95 12.72 20.04
CA VAL A 81 10.71 14.12 19.69
C VAL A 81 10.35 14.19 18.19
N MET A 82 9.39 15.04 17.86
CA MET A 82 9.05 15.25 16.44
C MET A 82 10.14 16.07 15.75
N PRO A 83 10.57 15.66 14.56
CA PRO A 83 11.43 16.50 13.73
C PRO A 83 10.81 17.88 13.50
N GLY A 84 11.58 18.93 13.79
CA GLY A 84 11.15 20.32 13.68
C GLY A 84 10.63 20.96 14.97
N ASP A 85 10.24 20.18 16.00
CA ASP A 85 9.76 20.73 17.27
C ASP A 85 10.92 21.26 18.14
N VAL A 86 12.03 20.54 18.11
CA VAL A 86 13.22 20.89 18.92
C VAL A 86 14.46 20.77 18.02
N PRO A 87 15.31 21.80 17.92
CA PRO A 87 16.55 21.70 17.17
C PRO A 87 17.57 20.80 17.89
N PRO A 88 18.54 20.21 17.14
CA PRO A 88 19.47 19.21 17.71
C PRO A 88 20.22 19.67 18.97
N GLU A 89 20.62 20.95 19.01
CA GLU A 89 21.35 21.55 20.12
C GLU A 89 20.52 21.76 21.41
N ALA A 90 19.19 21.74 21.29
CA ALA A 90 18.25 21.88 22.40
C ALA A 90 17.62 20.54 22.82
N MET A 91 18.01 19.43 22.20
CA MET A 91 17.52 18.10 22.54
C MET A 91 17.95 17.71 23.97
N LYS A 92 17.05 17.14 24.75
CA LYS A 92 17.38 16.58 26.06
C LYS A 92 18.29 15.34 25.89
N PRO A 93 19.19 15.07 26.83
CA PRO A 93 19.96 13.82 26.84
C PRO A 93 19.05 12.61 26.75
N GLY A 94 19.36 11.68 25.83
CA GLY A 94 18.57 10.47 25.58
C GLY A 94 17.39 10.66 24.64
N ALA A 95 16.99 11.87 24.29
CA ALA A 95 15.94 12.10 23.33
C ALA A 95 16.40 11.81 21.88
N ILE A 96 15.50 11.27 21.09
CA ILE A 96 15.74 10.95 19.68
C ILE A 96 14.59 11.44 18.79
N TYR A 97 14.89 11.74 17.55
CA TYR A 97 13.84 12.08 16.59
C TYR A 97 13.04 10.86 16.17
N ASN A 98 11.71 11.00 16.13
CA ASN A 98 10.79 9.94 15.71
C ASN A 98 10.85 9.73 14.19
N SER A 99 11.91 9.08 13.72
CA SER A 99 12.11 8.76 12.31
C SER A 99 11.22 7.61 11.82
N ASN A 100 10.93 6.63 12.68
CA ASN A 100 10.13 5.46 12.35
C ASN A 100 8.72 5.83 11.88
N ARG A 101 8.11 6.85 12.46
CA ARG A 101 6.80 7.37 12.05
C ARG A 101 6.77 7.75 10.57
N PHE A 102 7.78 8.48 10.09
CA PHE A 102 7.86 8.91 8.70
C PHE A 102 8.14 7.74 7.76
N PHE A 103 9.05 6.86 8.14
CA PHE A 103 9.36 5.64 7.39
C PHE A 103 8.13 4.75 7.23
N LEU A 104 7.45 4.42 8.33
CA LEU A 104 6.28 3.55 8.33
C LEU A 104 5.11 4.17 7.57
N ARG A 105 4.85 5.46 7.75
CA ARG A 105 3.83 6.19 7.01
C ARG A 105 4.09 6.15 5.50
N GLY A 106 5.32 6.42 5.07
CA GLY A 106 5.72 6.34 3.67
C GLY A 106 5.55 4.93 3.09
N LEU A 107 5.94 3.90 3.84
CA LEU A 107 5.78 2.50 3.47
C LEU A 107 4.30 2.12 3.29
N LEU A 108 3.44 2.47 4.25
CA LEU A 108 2.00 2.19 4.22
C LEU A 108 1.31 2.88 3.04
N HIS A 109 1.64 4.14 2.75
CA HIS A 109 1.12 4.83 1.56
C HIS A 109 1.56 4.14 0.27
N ARG A 110 2.82 3.71 0.17
CA ARG A 110 3.31 2.94 -0.98
C ARG A 110 2.59 1.60 -1.15
N MET A 111 2.15 0.99 -0.05
CA MET A 111 1.33 -0.23 -0.07
C MET A 111 -0.14 0.04 -0.44
N GLY A 112 -0.55 1.30 -0.53
CA GLY A 112 -1.90 1.69 -0.90
C GLY A 112 -2.88 1.80 0.27
N CYS A 113 -2.37 1.86 1.51
CA CYS A 113 -3.20 2.02 2.71
C CYS A 113 -3.69 3.48 2.90
N GLU A 114 -4.84 3.62 3.54
CA GLU A 114 -5.28 4.87 4.15
C GLU A 114 -4.71 4.95 5.57
N VAL A 115 -3.89 5.98 5.86
CA VAL A 115 -3.15 6.07 7.11
C VAL A 115 -3.67 7.21 7.96
N SER A 116 -4.17 6.89 9.16
CA SER A 116 -4.45 7.84 10.24
C SER A 116 -3.25 7.88 11.18
N ASP A 117 -2.57 9.01 11.20
CA ASP A 117 -1.39 9.22 12.01
C ASP A 117 -1.79 9.83 13.36
N LEU A 118 -1.74 9.03 14.44
CA LEU A 118 -2.16 9.40 15.78
C LEU A 118 -1.01 10.03 16.62
N GLY A 119 0.17 10.20 16.05
CA GLY A 119 1.27 10.89 16.71
C GLY A 119 2.08 10.04 17.67
N ILE A 120 2.57 10.69 18.72
CA ILE A 120 3.27 10.05 19.84
C ILE A 120 2.26 9.91 20.98
N VAL A 121 2.00 8.67 21.37
CA VAL A 121 1.18 8.34 22.54
C VAL A 121 2.09 8.35 23.77
N PRO A 122 1.77 9.06 24.84
CA PRO A 122 2.55 9.05 26.08
C PRO A 122 2.75 7.63 26.61
N ASP A 123 3.92 7.35 27.17
CA ASP A 123 4.29 6.02 27.68
C ASP A 123 3.60 5.72 29.00
N ARG A 124 2.27 5.67 28.96
CA ARG A 124 1.37 5.39 30.09
C ARG A 124 0.28 4.42 29.67
N ARG A 125 -0.01 3.47 30.55
CA ARG A 125 -0.99 2.41 30.28
C ARG A 125 -2.36 2.93 29.83
N GLU A 126 -2.87 3.94 30.50
CA GLU A 126 -4.20 4.51 30.20
C GLU A 126 -4.23 5.17 28.81
N ALA A 127 -3.15 5.89 28.46
CA ALA A 127 -3.02 6.53 27.16
C ALA A 127 -2.91 5.48 26.03
N THR A 128 -2.13 4.43 26.25
CA THR A 128 -1.97 3.31 25.31
C THR A 128 -3.29 2.55 25.11
N LEU A 129 -4.00 2.24 26.20
CA LEU A 129 -5.32 1.59 26.13
C LEU A 129 -6.33 2.44 25.36
N ALA A 130 -6.39 3.74 25.64
CA ALA A 130 -7.29 4.66 24.97
C ALA A 130 -6.98 4.77 23.46
N ALA A 131 -5.70 4.88 23.10
CA ALA A 131 -5.26 4.95 21.71
C ALA A 131 -5.60 3.67 20.94
N LEU A 132 -5.32 2.49 21.52
CA LEU A 132 -5.65 1.20 20.89
C LEU A 132 -7.16 1.02 20.71
N LYS A 133 -7.98 1.37 21.71
CA LYS A 133 -9.44 1.27 21.65
C LYS A 133 -10.01 2.20 20.58
N THR A 134 -9.64 3.48 20.59
CA THR A 134 -10.09 4.44 19.58
C THR A 134 -9.67 4.02 18.17
N ALA A 135 -8.44 3.52 18.02
CA ALA A 135 -7.95 3.03 16.74
C ALA A 135 -8.74 1.81 16.24
N ALA A 136 -9.07 0.86 17.12
CA ALA A 136 -9.80 -0.36 16.77
C ALA A 136 -11.21 -0.08 16.21
N ASP A 137 -11.87 0.98 16.69
CA ASP A 137 -13.23 1.33 16.26
C ASP A 137 -13.29 1.78 14.79
N HIS A 138 -12.20 2.33 14.25
CA HIS A 138 -12.20 3.01 12.95
C HIS A 138 -11.21 2.46 11.92
N HIS A 139 -10.34 1.53 12.31
CA HIS A 139 -9.25 1.02 11.45
C HIS A 139 -9.26 -0.50 11.36
N ASP A 140 -8.68 -1.00 10.29
CA ASP A 140 -8.58 -2.43 10.00
C ASP A 140 -7.25 -3.01 10.52
N LEU A 141 -6.25 -2.14 10.71
CA LEU A 141 -4.93 -2.45 11.26
C LEU A 141 -4.46 -1.32 12.17
N ILE A 142 -3.82 -1.67 13.27
CA ILE A 142 -3.09 -0.74 14.14
C ILE A 142 -1.61 -1.10 14.04
N LEU A 143 -0.78 -0.14 13.67
CA LEU A 143 0.67 -0.29 13.62
C LEU A 143 1.31 0.65 14.62
N THR A 144 2.14 0.11 15.51
CA THR A 144 2.86 0.90 16.52
C THR A 144 4.37 0.77 16.35
N SER A 145 5.09 1.82 16.73
CA SER A 145 6.54 1.82 16.87
C SER A 145 6.90 2.21 18.30
N GLY A 146 7.66 1.35 18.99
CA GLY A 146 7.95 1.45 20.41
C GLY A 146 7.05 0.58 21.28
N GLY A 147 7.31 0.53 22.61
CA GLY A 147 6.49 -0.14 23.59
C GLY A 147 6.39 -1.67 23.51
N VAL A 148 7.34 -2.34 22.83
CA VAL A 148 7.30 -3.79 22.59
C VAL A 148 8.53 -4.53 23.13
N SER A 149 9.29 -3.92 24.05
CA SER A 149 10.41 -4.55 24.74
C SER A 149 9.96 -5.29 26.01
N VAL A 150 10.87 -5.54 26.93
CA VAL A 150 10.63 -6.22 28.21
C VAL A 150 10.73 -5.25 29.40
N GLY A 151 10.76 -3.93 29.14
CA GLY A 151 10.83 -2.90 30.16
C GLY A 151 9.53 -2.73 30.95
N GLU A 152 9.60 -2.18 32.14
CA GLU A 152 8.42 -1.89 32.99
C GLU A 152 7.50 -0.84 32.35
N GLU A 153 8.03 0.01 31.48
CA GLU A 153 7.31 1.06 30.73
C GLU A 153 6.69 0.57 29.41
N ASP A 154 6.79 -0.73 29.10
CA ASP A 154 6.23 -1.31 27.88
C ASP A 154 4.74 -1.64 28.02
N HIS A 155 3.90 -0.68 27.73
CA HIS A 155 2.45 -0.77 27.94
C HIS A 155 1.67 -1.39 26.77
N ILE A 156 2.28 -1.60 25.57
CA ILE A 156 1.58 -2.17 24.41
C ILE A 156 1.11 -3.60 24.68
N LYS A 157 2.02 -4.48 25.12
CA LYS A 157 1.69 -5.89 25.40
C LYS A 157 0.55 -6.06 26.40
N PRO A 158 0.60 -5.50 27.62
CA PRO A 158 -0.50 -5.64 28.57
C PRO A 158 -1.79 -4.98 28.09
N SER A 159 -1.72 -3.91 27.28
CA SER A 159 -2.89 -3.26 26.74
C SER A 159 -3.57 -4.09 25.65
N VAL A 160 -2.82 -4.71 24.75
CA VAL A 160 -3.36 -5.64 23.74
C VAL A 160 -4.01 -6.84 24.42
N GLN A 161 -3.36 -7.42 25.46
CA GLN A 161 -3.93 -8.54 26.22
C GLN A 161 -5.23 -8.17 26.96
N ALA A 162 -5.34 -6.93 27.43
CA ALA A 162 -6.57 -6.45 28.08
C ALA A 162 -7.72 -6.21 27.09
N LEU A 163 -7.42 -5.86 25.84
CA LEU A 163 -8.40 -5.52 24.81
C LEU A 163 -8.67 -6.67 23.83
N GLY A 164 -7.87 -7.73 23.84
CA GLY A 164 -8.01 -8.81 22.88
C GLY A 164 -7.05 -9.97 23.14
N SER A 165 -6.30 -10.40 22.13
CA SER A 165 -5.31 -11.47 22.22
C SER A 165 -3.95 -11.02 21.69
N LEU A 166 -2.90 -11.58 22.27
CA LEU A 166 -1.54 -11.48 21.77
C LEU A 166 -1.13 -12.84 21.22
N ASP A 167 -0.99 -12.94 19.90
CA ASP A 167 -0.79 -14.23 19.21
C ASP A 167 0.70 -14.53 18.99
N LEU A 168 1.53 -13.48 18.83
CA LEU A 168 2.97 -13.60 18.69
C LEU A 168 3.68 -12.54 19.52
N TRP A 169 4.72 -12.97 20.24
CA TRP A 169 5.61 -12.11 21.00
C TRP A 169 7.05 -12.50 20.75
N GLN A 170 7.82 -11.57 20.17
CA GLN A 170 9.23 -11.70 19.79
C GLN A 170 9.50 -12.60 18.57
N LEU A 171 10.47 -12.20 17.81
CA LEU A 171 11.04 -12.97 16.68
C LEU A 171 12.40 -13.54 17.06
N GLY A 172 12.74 -14.72 16.56
CA GLY A 172 14.03 -15.38 16.74
C GLY A 172 15.15 -14.76 15.89
N MET A 173 15.18 -13.41 15.76
CA MET A 173 16.17 -12.71 14.95
C MET A 173 16.85 -11.56 15.73
N LYS A 174 18.05 -11.19 15.29
CA LYS A 174 18.82 -10.07 15.83
C LYS A 174 19.58 -9.37 14.71
N PRO A 175 19.44 -8.03 14.53
CA PRO A 175 18.52 -7.13 15.25
C PRO A 175 17.04 -7.37 14.88
N GLY A 176 16.10 -6.79 15.65
CA GLY A 176 14.66 -6.86 15.37
C GLY A 176 13.88 -7.90 16.19
N LYS A 177 14.46 -8.38 17.30
CA LYS A 177 13.80 -9.34 18.21
C LYS A 177 12.45 -8.86 18.77
N PRO A 178 12.28 -7.61 19.25
CA PRO A 178 11.00 -7.12 19.73
C PRO A 178 9.99 -6.97 18.56
N PHE A 179 8.97 -7.81 18.57
CA PHE A 179 7.86 -7.75 17.63
C PHE A 179 6.61 -8.33 18.33
N ALA A 180 5.51 -7.64 18.22
CA ALA A 180 4.23 -8.10 18.75
C ALA A 180 3.18 -8.14 17.65
N TYR A 181 2.38 -9.19 17.62
CA TYR A 181 1.21 -9.32 16.78
C TYR A 181 0.05 -9.85 17.59
N GLY A 182 -1.13 -9.29 17.38
CA GLY A 182 -2.31 -9.67 18.13
C GLY A 182 -3.57 -9.02 17.57
N THR A 183 -4.67 -9.25 18.27
CA THR A 183 -6.00 -8.73 17.91
C THR A 183 -6.53 -7.86 19.03
N VAL A 184 -7.08 -6.70 18.67
CA VAL A 184 -7.81 -5.80 19.57
C VAL A 184 -9.29 -5.86 19.16
N ARG A 185 -10.17 -6.11 20.13
CA ARG A 185 -11.63 -6.16 19.91
C ARG A 185 -12.19 -4.75 19.80
N ARG A 186 -13.14 -4.59 18.90
CA ARG A 186 -13.99 -3.41 18.80
C ARG A 186 -15.01 -3.36 19.91
#